data_c21025ce9056b965ff3c05a79acb5c6c
#
_entry.id   c21025ce9056b965ff3c05a79acb5c6c
#
_cell.length_a   1.000
_cell.length_b   1.000
_cell.length_c   1.000
_cell.angle_alpha   90.00
_cell.angle_beta   90.00
_cell.angle_gamma   90.00
#
_symmetry.space_group_name_H-M   'P 1'
#
loop_
_entity.id
_entity.type
_entity.pdbx_description
1 polymer ?
#
loop_
_entity_poly.entity_id
_entity_poly.type
_entity_poly.pdbx_seq_one_letter_code
_entity_poly.pdbx_strand_id
1 'polypeptide(L)'
;MRNRIKLLSLTVSATVVLLAIGAVLVVLGIFNEYLHWDIFSPVVEKFLYGVFFSCLALGAFGVGISVVLGLQEIVTALRRMIEAAAPDKVEPVKPAPRRSYVAILASLLVLLVLTIVTFNAINHRIAAGRLKVFKLIARDQMRQLGPHLEKEIAKIPAPCPGCAPASLPELIEALNGQSFCQTSTLFMADPADPAVLWRYPNGYTLRGTGDDAPKFERFFVANDIDRAVAQALSGDTAWIDQMNGAPDFNWYQVIRDGSGKIRAVLKVFGNPNESYRDYQAVAQAAAKRKA
;
A
#
# COMPACT_ATOMS: atom_id res chain seq x y z
N MET A 1 -48.38 -2.08 -25.93
CA MET A 1 -47.28 -1.26 -26.40
C MET A 1 -46.60 -0.48 -25.31
N ARG A 2 -47.30 0.37 -24.58
CA ARG A 2 -46.78 1.20 -23.49
C ARG A 2 -45.98 0.43 -22.43
N ASN A 3 -46.32 -0.83 -22.12
CA ASN A 3 -45.61 -1.65 -21.12
C ASN A 3 -44.27 -2.19 -21.64
N ARG A 4 -44.13 -2.49 -22.94
CA ARG A 4 -42.85 -2.98 -23.55
C ARG A 4 -41.82 -1.87 -23.60
N ILE A 5 -42.21 -0.65 -23.99
CA ILE A 5 -41.33 0.53 -24.00
C ILE A 5 -40.87 0.87 -22.58
N LYS A 6 -41.74 0.76 -21.57
CA LYS A 6 -41.39 0.95 -20.19
C LYS A 6 -40.39 -0.14 -19.71
N LEU A 7 -40.61 -1.39 -20.10
CA LEU A 7 -39.72 -2.50 -19.78
C LEU A 7 -38.32 -2.29 -20.39
N LEU A 8 -38.26 -1.91 -21.67
CA LEU A 8 -36.98 -1.60 -22.36
C LEU A 8 -36.25 -0.45 -21.66
N SER A 9 -36.95 0.66 -21.36
CA SER A 9 -36.38 1.79 -20.63
C SER A 9 -35.85 1.39 -19.24
N LEU A 10 -36.59 0.56 -18.51
CA LEU A 10 -36.17 0.06 -17.21
C LEU A 10 -34.92 -0.82 -17.31
N THR A 11 -34.91 -1.76 -18.28
CA THR A 11 -33.78 -2.66 -18.51
C THR A 11 -32.52 -1.88 -18.88
N VAL A 12 -32.63 -0.93 -19.82
CA VAL A 12 -31.50 -0.08 -20.22
C VAL A 12 -30.99 0.74 -19.02
N SER A 13 -31.87 1.36 -18.25
CA SER A 13 -31.49 2.14 -17.07
C SER A 13 -30.82 1.28 -16.03
N ALA A 14 -31.34 0.10 -15.73
CA ALA A 14 -30.74 -0.84 -14.77
C ALA A 14 -29.37 -1.31 -15.24
N THR A 15 -29.22 -1.62 -16.52
CA THR A 15 -27.95 -2.01 -17.13
C THR A 15 -26.89 -0.91 -17.00
N VAL A 16 -27.26 0.34 -17.32
CA VAL A 16 -26.35 1.49 -17.20
C VAL A 16 -25.91 1.68 -15.76
N VAL A 17 -26.82 1.56 -14.79
CA VAL A 17 -26.50 1.67 -13.37
C VAL A 17 -25.55 0.56 -12.92
N LEU A 18 -25.81 -0.70 -13.32
CA LEU A 18 -24.91 -1.83 -12.99
C LEU A 18 -23.52 -1.65 -13.57
N LEU A 19 -23.42 -1.23 -14.83
CA LEU A 19 -22.13 -0.96 -15.46
C LEU A 19 -21.39 0.21 -14.81
N ALA A 20 -22.12 1.25 -14.40
CA ALA A 20 -21.53 2.37 -13.67
C ALA A 20 -20.98 1.94 -12.29
N ILE A 21 -21.72 1.13 -11.55
CA ILE A 21 -21.25 0.55 -10.28
C ILE A 21 -20.01 -0.32 -10.53
N GLY A 22 -20.04 -1.18 -11.55
CA GLY A 22 -18.90 -2.00 -11.93
C GLY A 22 -17.67 -1.15 -12.26
N ALA A 23 -17.82 -0.07 -13.03
CA ALA A 23 -16.74 0.84 -13.37
C ALA A 23 -16.14 1.52 -12.12
N VAL A 24 -16.97 1.97 -11.18
CA VAL A 24 -16.50 2.53 -9.90
C VAL A 24 -15.70 1.49 -9.10
N LEU A 25 -16.16 0.24 -9.05
CA LEU A 25 -15.46 -0.82 -8.34
C LEU A 25 -14.11 -1.16 -9.00
N VAL A 26 -14.01 -1.11 -10.34
CA VAL A 26 -12.73 -1.26 -11.05
C VAL A 26 -11.77 -0.16 -10.67
N VAL A 27 -12.23 1.10 -10.72
CA VAL A 27 -11.39 2.25 -10.34
C VAL A 27 -10.90 2.09 -8.90
N LEU A 28 -11.79 1.74 -7.96
CA LEU A 28 -11.41 1.51 -6.56
C LEU A 28 -10.42 0.34 -6.43
N GLY A 29 -10.58 -0.75 -7.18
CA GLY A 29 -9.66 -1.89 -7.19
C GLY A 29 -8.28 -1.49 -7.69
N ILE A 30 -8.20 -0.74 -8.81
CA ILE A 30 -6.94 -0.22 -9.35
C ILE A 30 -6.24 0.70 -8.34
N PHE A 31 -6.99 1.62 -7.72
CA PHE A 31 -6.42 2.51 -6.70
C PHE A 31 -5.97 1.74 -5.45
N ASN A 32 -6.72 0.72 -5.02
CA ASN A 32 -6.33 -0.13 -3.90
C ASN A 32 -5.00 -0.84 -4.18
N GLU A 33 -4.83 -1.40 -5.38
CA GLU A 33 -3.60 -2.08 -5.80
C GLU A 33 -2.43 -1.10 -5.98
N TYR A 34 -2.65 0.00 -6.72
CA TYR A 34 -1.59 0.95 -7.06
C TYR A 34 -1.13 1.79 -5.86
N LEU A 35 -2.05 2.22 -5.00
CA LEU A 35 -1.75 3.02 -3.81
C LEU A 35 -1.52 2.16 -2.56
N HIS A 36 -1.56 0.83 -2.69
CA HIS A 36 -1.45 -0.10 -1.57
C HIS A 36 -2.38 0.28 -0.40
N TRP A 37 -3.63 0.58 -0.74
CA TRP A 37 -4.65 0.92 0.25
C TRP A 37 -5.04 -0.33 1.03
N ASP A 38 -4.53 -0.50 2.24
CA ASP A 38 -4.96 -1.57 3.16
C ASP A 38 -6.20 -1.12 3.98
N ILE A 39 -7.17 -0.52 3.29
CA ILE A 39 -8.41 -0.04 3.90
C ILE A 39 -9.37 -1.21 4.13
N PHE A 40 -9.36 -2.17 3.22
CA PHE A 40 -10.27 -3.29 3.23
C PHE A 40 -9.65 -4.50 3.95
N SER A 41 -10.45 -5.18 4.80
CA SER A 41 -10.06 -6.50 5.27
C SER A 41 -10.10 -7.49 4.10
N PRO A 42 -9.33 -8.60 4.12
CA PRO A 42 -9.35 -9.62 3.06
C PRO A 42 -10.76 -10.17 2.76
N VAL A 43 -11.65 -10.16 3.75
CA VAL A 43 -13.05 -10.58 3.58
C VAL A 43 -13.84 -9.55 2.78
N VAL A 44 -13.67 -8.26 3.08
CA VAL A 44 -14.33 -7.17 2.36
C VAL A 44 -13.83 -7.09 0.93
N GLU A 45 -12.55 -7.30 0.70
CA GLU A 45 -11.96 -7.31 -0.63
C GLU A 45 -12.56 -8.43 -1.50
N LYS A 46 -12.62 -9.66 -0.99
CA LYS A 46 -13.29 -10.79 -1.67
C LYS A 46 -14.75 -10.49 -1.98
N PHE A 47 -15.46 -9.84 -1.05
CA PHE A 47 -16.86 -9.43 -1.25
C PHE A 47 -16.98 -8.38 -2.37
N LEU A 48 -16.11 -7.36 -2.40
CA LEU A 48 -16.08 -6.34 -3.45
C LEU A 48 -15.80 -6.93 -4.83
N TYR A 49 -14.86 -7.89 -4.95
CA TYR A 49 -14.66 -8.64 -6.19
C TYR A 49 -15.91 -9.42 -6.60
N GLY A 50 -16.58 -10.08 -5.66
CA GLY A 50 -17.84 -10.78 -5.90
C GLY A 50 -18.93 -9.85 -6.46
N VAL A 51 -19.11 -8.67 -5.85
CA VAL A 51 -20.06 -7.64 -6.32
C VAL A 51 -19.65 -7.13 -7.70
N PHE A 52 -18.38 -6.86 -7.94
CA PHE A 52 -17.87 -6.43 -9.24
C PHE A 52 -18.20 -7.43 -10.36
N PHE A 53 -17.84 -8.71 -10.18
CA PHE A 53 -18.13 -9.74 -11.17
C PHE A 53 -19.64 -9.92 -11.39
N SER A 54 -20.44 -9.80 -10.33
CA SER A 54 -21.91 -9.84 -10.42
C SER A 54 -22.45 -8.67 -11.24
N CYS A 55 -21.98 -7.45 -11.01
CA CYS A 55 -22.36 -6.27 -11.78
C CYS A 55 -21.98 -6.40 -13.25
N LEU A 56 -20.78 -6.94 -13.55
CA LEU A 56 -20.31 -7.18 -14.91
C LEU A 56 -21.19 -8.20 -15.64
N ALA A 57 -21.46 -9.34 -14.99
CA ALA A 57 -22.29 -10.40 -15.56
C ALA A 57 -23.73 -9.95 -15.81
N LEU A 58 -24.37 -9.32 -14.81
CA LEU A 58 -25.73 -8.79 -14.94
C LEU A 58 -25.80 -7.62 -15.94
N GLY A 59 -24.75 -6.79 -16.00
CA GLY A 59 -24.63 -5.72 -16.97
C GLY A 59 -24.54 -6.27 -18.40
N ALA A 60 -23.70 -7.26 -18.64
CA ALA A 60 -23.59 -7.92 -19.96
C ALA A 60 -24.90 -8.59 -20.37
N PHE A 61 -25.59 -9.26 -19.43
CA PHE A 61 -26.89 -9.87 -19.67
C PHE A 61 -27.95 -8.81 -20.01
N GLY A 62 -27.94 -7.68 -19.26
CA GLY A 62 -28.84 -6.54 -19.49
C GLY A 62 -28.61 -5.90 -20.87
N VAL A 63 -27.37 -5.79 -21.35
CA VAL A 63 -27.07 -5.35 -22.71
C VAL A 63 -27.68 -6.31 -23.72
N GLY A 64 -27.49 -7.62 -23.56
CA GLY A 64 -28.08 -8.63 -24.43
C GLY A 64 -29.59 -8.52 -24.52
N ILE A 65 -30.28 -8.43 -23.39
CA ILE A 65 -31.75 -8.25 -23.34
C ILE A 65 -32.16 -6.93 -24.03
N SER A 66 -31.44 -5.83 -23.78
CA SER A 66 -31.74 -4.53 -24.36
C SER A 66 -31.62 -4.54 -25.90
N VAL A 67 -30.60 -5.22 -26.43
CA VAL A 67 -30.42 -5.40 -27.86
C VAL A 67 -31.58 -6.21 -28.46
N VAL A 68 -31.94 -7.34 -27.84
CA VAL A 68 -33.03 -8.19 -28.32
C VAL A 68 -34.37 -7.44 -28.34
N LEU A 69 -34.68 -6.75 -27.22
CA LEU A 69 -35.92 -5.98 -27.13
C LEU A 69 -35.92 -4.80 -28.09
N GLY A 70 -34.80 -4.12 -28.27
CA GLY A 70 -34.62 -3.03 -29.22
C GLY A 70 -34.83 -3.49 -30.66
N LEU A 71 -34.25 -4.62 -31.07
CA LEU A 71 -34.46 -5.22 -32.37
C LEU A 71 -35.92 -5.60 -32.61
N GLN A 72 -36.59 -6.18 -31.63
CA GLN A 72 -38.02 -6.50 -31.71
C GLN A 72 -38.89 -5.24 -31.94
N GLU A 73 -38.58 -4.14 -31.25
CA GLU A 73 -39.31 -2.87 -31.46
C GLU A 73 -39.06 -2.28 -32.85
N ILE A 74 -37.79 -2.35 -33.33
CA ILE A 74 -37.45 -1.90 -34.68
C ILE A 74 -38.20 -2.72 -35.72
N VAL A 75 -38.20 -4.04 -35.62
CA VAL A 75 -38.95 -4.93 -36.57
C VAL A 75 -40.44 -4.64 -36.52
N THR A 76 -41.00 -4.43 -35.33
CA THR A 76 -42.41 -4.11 -35.14
C THR A 76 -42.77 -2.73 -35.75
N ALA A 77 -41.87 -1.74 -35.59
CA ALA A 77 -42.03 -0.41 -36.19
C ALA A 77 -41.94 -0.46 -37.72
N LEU A 78 -40.98 -1.21 -38.26
CA LEU A 78 -40.83 -1.44 -39.71
C LEU A 78 -42.09 -2.12 -40.31
N ARG A 79 -42.59 -3.15 -39.64
CA ARG A 79 -43.80 -3.86 -40.09
C ARG A 79 -45.01 -2.92 -40.12
N ARG A 80 -45.14 -2.02 -39.13
CA ARG A 80 -46.19 -1.00 -39.16
C ARG A 80 -46.00 0.07 -40.21
N MET A 81 -44.76 0.48 -40.50
CA MET A 81 -44.50 1.40 -41.61
C MET A 81 -44.89 0.78 -42.94
N ILE A 82 -44.62 -0.53 -43.14
CA ILE A 82 -45.04 -1.26 -44.33
C ILE A 82 -46.56 -1.40 -44.38
N GLU A 83 -47.23 -1.68 -43.25
CA GLU A 83 -48.70 -1.77 -43.16
C GLU A 83 -49.37 -0.39 -43.22
N ALA A 84 -48.68 0.69 -42.83
CA ALA A 84 -49.17 2.07 -42.82
C ALA A 84 -48.73 2.87 -44.06
N ALA A 85 -48.36 2.24 -45.17
CA ALA A 85 -48.12 2.91 -46.42
C ALA A 85 -49.41 3.60 -47.02
N ALA A 86 -50.44 3.78 -46.16
CA ALA A 86 -51.57 4.68 -46.35
C ALA A 86 -51.31 5.99 -45.58
N PRO A 87 -51.49 7.15 -46.22
CA PRO A 87 -51.02 8.43 -45.69
C PRO A 87 -52.01 8.97 -44.65
N ASP A 88 -51.78 8.77 -43.37
CA ASP A 88 -52.32 9.71 -42.38
C ASP A 88 -51.66 9.55 -40.98
N LYS A 89 -51.13 10.69 -40.47
CA LYS A 89 -50.84 11.03 -39.05
C LYS A 89 -49.65 10.35 -38.39
N VAL A 90 -48.44 10.86 -38.67
CA VAL A 90 -47.27 10.70 -37.82
C VAL A 90 -47.24 11.82 -36.76
N GLU A 91 -47.59 11.52 -35.51
CA GLU A 91 -47.29 12.42 -34.41
C GLU A 91 -45.77 12.49 -34.12
N PRO A 92 -45.18 13.70 -34.03
CA PRO A 92 -43.76 13.84 -33.77
C PRO A 92 -43.41 13.35 -32.35
N VAL A 93 -42.53 12.36 -32.27
CA VAL A 93 -41.94 11.88 -31.00
C VAL A 93 -41.08 12.99 -30.41
N LYS A 94 -41.48 13.54 -29.26
CA LYS A 94 -40.67 14.51 -28.51
C LYS A 94 -39.36 13.87 -28.05
N PRO A 95 -38.19 14.42 -28.45
CA PRO A 95 -36.92 13.89 -27.99
C PRO A 95 -36.78 14.06 -26.48
N ALA A 96 -36.29 13.02 -25.80
CA ALA A 96 -36.02 13.08 -24.37
C ALA A 96 -35.04 14.21 -24.06
N PRO A 97 -35.23 14.94 -22.95
CA PRO A 97 -34.43 16.12 -22.62
C PRO A 97 -32.96 15.73 -22.39
N ARG A 98 -32.11 16.15 -23.31
CA ARG A 98 -30.63 15.91 -23.31
C ARG A 98 -29.97 16.37 -21.98
N ARG A 99 -30.61 17.30 -21.26
CA ARG A 99 -30.18 17.83 -19.97
C ARG A 99 -30.15 16.78 -18.84
N SER A 100 -31.05 15.79 -18.85
CA SER A 100 -31.09 14.75 -17.81
C SER A 100 -29.86 13.85 -17.84
N TYR A 101 -29.37 13.47 -19.02
CA TYR A 101 -28.19 12.61 -19.15
C TYR A 101 -26.92 13.31 -18.70
N VAL A 102 -26.78 14.61 -19.05
CA VAL A 102 -25.62 15.42 -18.60
C VAL A 102 -25.63 15.57 -17.10
N ALA A 103 -26.79 15.79 -16.47
CA ALA A 103 -26.91 15.91 -15.02
C ALA A 103 -26.56 14.59 -14.31
N ILE A 104 -27.00 13.43 -14.83
CA ILE A 104 -26.67 12.12 -14.28
C ILE A 104 -25.16 11.86 -14.41
N LEU A 105 -24.56 12.13 -15.56
CA LEU A 105 -23.13 11.94 -15.77
C LEU A 105 -22.31 12.85 -14.84
N ALA A 106 -22.70 14.11 -14.71
CA ALA A 106 -22.04 15.05 -13.82
C ALA A 106 -22.17 14.61 -12.34
N SER A 107 -23.32 14.12 -11.90
CA SER A 107 -23.52 13.62 -10.52
C SER A 107 -22.67 12.38 -10.25
N LEU A 108 -22.56 11.45 -11.21
CA LEU A 108 -21.67 10.29 -11.09
C LEU A 108 -20.19 10.69 -10.99
N LEU A 109 -19.76 11.66 -11.79
CA LEU A 109 -18.40 12.17 -11.73
C LEU A 109 -18.09 12.82 -10.37
N VAL A 110 -19.01 13.64 -9.86
CA VAL A 110 -18.87 14.26 -8.54
C VAL A 110 -18.80 13.19 -7.45
N LEU A 111 -19.67 12.18 -7.50
CA LEU A 111 -19.67 11.08 -6.55
C LEU A 111 -18.35 10.30 -6.59
N LEU A 112 -17.81 10.02 -7.77
CA LEU A 112 -16.53 9.35 -7.95
C LEU A 112 -15.39 10.15 -7.33
N VAL A 113 -15.29 11.47 -7.64
CA VAL A 113 -14.27 12.35 -7.05
C VAL A 113 -14.38 12.39 -5.53
N LEU A 114 -15.58 12.51 -4.99
CA LEU A 114 -15.83 12.55 -3.55
C LEU A 114 -15.42 11.23 -2.88
N THR A 115 -15.68 10.11 -3.53
CA THR A 115 -15.25 8.78 -3.07
C THR A 115 -13.74 8.68 -3.02
N ILE A 116 -13.03 9.06 -4.10
CA ILE A 116 -11.56 9.03 -4.16
C ILE A 116 -10.95 9.91 -3.05
N VAL A 117 -11.44 11.14 -2.89
CA VAL A 117 -10.95 12.06 -1.85
C VAL A 117 -11.16 11.48 -0.45
N THR A 118 -12.35 10.89 -0.20
CA THR A 118 -12.67 10.29 1.10
C THR A 118 -11.77 9.09 1.40
N PHE A 119 -11.58 8.18 0.44
CA PHE A 119 -10.70 7.03 0.62
C PHE A 119 -9.24 7.44 0.79
N ASN A 120 -8.77 8.45 0.04
CA ASN A 120 -7.42 8.97 0.22
C ASN A 120 -7.23 9.55 1.63
N ALA A 121 -8.19 10.29 2.15
CA ALA A 121 -8.14 10.83 3.52
C ALA A 121 -8.13 9.70 4.59
N ILE A 122 -8.93 8.64 4.37
CA ILE A 122 -8.92 7.45 5.24
C ILE A 122 -7.57 6.76 5.19
N ASN A 123 -7.01 6.55 3.98
CA ASN A 123 -5.71 5.91 3.79
C ASN A 123 -4.60 6.67 4.51
N HIS A 124 -4.57 8.01 4.42
CA HIS A 124 -3.59 8.82 5.16
C HIS A 124 -3.69 8.62 6.69
N ARG A 125 -4.90 8.51 7.23
CA ARG A 125 -5.08 8.22 8.66
C ARG A 125 -4.59 6.84 9.06
N ILE A 126 -4.88 5.84 8.23
CA ILE A 126 -4.42 4.46 8.44
C ILE A 126 -2.89 4.38 8.35
N ALA A 127 -2.27 5.01 7.34
CA ALA A 127 -0.82 5.07 7.18
C ALA A 127 -0.14 5.72 8.39
N ALA A 128 -0.68 6.82 8.91
CA ALA A 128 -0.17 7.45 10.14
C ALA A 128 -0.30 6.52 11.36
N GLY A 129 -1.39 5.76 11.45
CA GLY A 129 -1.59 4.75 12.49
C GLY A 129 -0.57 3.61 12.39
N ARG A 130 -0.34 3.08 11.19
CA ARG A 130 0.68 2.04 10.91
C ARG A 130 2.08 2.51 11.30
N LEU A 131 2.44 3.71 10.87
CA LEU A 131 3.74 4.29 11.19
C LEU A 131 3.98 4.38 12.71
N LYS A 132 2.97 4.83 13.46
CA LYS A 132 3.04 4.90 14.92
C LYS A 132 3.25 3.52 15.54
N VAL A 133 2.52 2.51 15.06
CA VAL A 133 2.66 1.13 15.55
C VAL A 133 4.02 0.56 15.18
N PHE A 134 4.48 0.74 13.93
CA PHE A 134 5.82 0.35 13.51
C PHE A 134 6.90 0.91 14.46
N LYS A 135 6.87 2.23 14.73
CA LYS A 135 7.88 2.86 15.59
C LYS A 135 7.85 2.35 17.02
N LEU A 136 6.67 2.00 17.54
CA LEU A 136 6.56 1.36 18.86
C LEU A 136 7.18 -0.04 18.86
N ILE A 137 6.86 -0.86 17.84
CA ILE A 137 7.40 -2.22 17.72
C ILE A 137 8.91 -2.19 17.53
N ALA A 138 9.39 -1.38 16.57
CA ALA A 138 10.81 -1.25 16.28
C ALA A 138 11.60 -0.85 17.53
N ARG A 139 11.11 0.14 18.29
CA ARG A 139 11.73 0.55 19.56
C ARG A 139 11.76 -0.57 20.59
N ASP A 140 10.67 -1.30 20.76
CA ASP A 140 10.55 -2.37 21.76
C ASP A 140 11.42 -3.57 21.38
N GLN A 141 11.42 -3.97 20.12
CA GLN A 141 12.26 -5.05 19.60
C GLN A 141 13.74 -4.70 19.65
N MET A 142 14.11 -3.47 19.27
CA MET A 142 15.50 -3.02 19.36
C MET A 142 15.99 -2.95 20.78
N ARG A 143 15.12 -2.62 21.75
CA ARG A 143 15.47 -2.66 23.16
C ARG A 143 15.76 -4.08 23.66
N GLN A 144 15.05 -5.09 23.13
CA GLN A 144 15.27 -6.50 23.48
C GLN A 144 16.51 -7.07 22.78
N LEU A 145 16.74 -6.73 21.52
CA LEU A 145 17.85 -7.21 20.71
C LEU A 145 19.16 -6.46 20.97
N GLY A 146 19.09 -5.24 21.49
CA GLY A 146 20.23 -4.38 21.74
C GLY A 146 21.40 -5.08 22.47
N PRO A 147 21.19 -5.75 23.60
CA PRO A 147 22.25 -6.44 24.32
C PRO A 147 22.93 -7.57 23.52
N HIS A 148 22.16 -8.26 22.66
CA HIS A 148 22.71 -9.29 21.78
C HIS A 148 23.56 -8.68 20.67
N LEU A 149 23.07 -7.60 20.06
CA LEU A 149 23.80 -6.84 19.04
C LEU A 149 25.08 -6.23 19.59
N GLU A 150 25.04 -5.65 20.76
CA GLU A 150 26.22 -5.10 21.47
C GLU A 150 27.30 -6.15 21.64
N LYS A 151 26.91 -7.36 22.09
CA LYS A 151 27.84 -8.48 22.31
C LYS A 151 28.49 -8.95 20.99
N GLU A 152 27.73 -9.03 19.91
CA GLU A 152 28.27 -9.47 18.62
C GLU A 152 29.13 -8.40 17.95
N ILE A 153 28.73 -7.12 18.03
CA ILE A 153 29.48 -6.00 17.47
C ILE A 153 30.78 -5.75 18.26
N ALA A 154 30.79 -6.01 19.57
CA ALA A 154 32.01 -5.91 20.36
C ALA A 154 33.12 -6.88 19.89
N LYS A 155 32.77 -7.98 19.21
CA LYS A 155 33.74 -8.91 18.60
C LYS A 155 34.41 -8.36 17.36
N ILE A 156 33.93 -7.25 16.81
CA ILE A 156 34.45 -6.63 15.58
C ILE A 156 35.36 -5.45 15.97
N PRO A 157 36.67 -5.60 16.07
CA PRO A 157 37.56 -4.50 16.47
C PRO A 157 37.62 -3.40 15.42
N ALA A 158 37.64 -3.79 14.13
CA ALA A 158 37.54 -2.90 12.99
C ALA A 158 36.78 -3.60 11.86
N PRO A 159 35.89 -2.89 11.15
CA PRO A 159 35.17 -3.48 10.04
C PRO A 159 36.12 -3.79 8.89
N CYS A 160 35.93 -4.96 8.28
CA CYS A 160 36.63 -5.36 7.06
C CYS A 160 35.77 -6.37 6.29
N PRO A 161 36.00 -6.63 4.97
CA PRO A 161 35.10 -7.46 4.16
C PRO A 161 34.86 -8.88 4.72
N GLY A 162 35.82 -9.45 5.46
CA GLY A 162 35.72 -10.79 6.05
C GLY A 162 35.59 -10.82 7.58
N CYS A 163 35.42 -9.66 8.25
CA CYS A 163 35.47 -9.54 9.70
C CYS A 163 34.12 -9.75 10.39
N ALA A 164 33.05 -10.09 9.66
CA ALA A 164 31.74 -10.34 10.27
C ALA A 164 31.80 -11.64 11.09
N PRO A 165 31.42 -11.62 12.40
CA PRO A 165 31.25 -12.85 13.16
C PRO A 165 30.22 -13.76 12.51
N ALA A 166 30.40 -15.09 12.60
CA ALA A 166 29.46 -16.06 12.01
C ALA A 166 28.01 -15.91 12.52
N SER A 167 27.83 -15.39 13.72
CA SER A 167 26.53 -15.14 14.35
C SER A 167 25.84 -13.86 13.86
N LEU A 168 26.55 -12.91 13.23
CA LEU A 168 25.98 -11.65 12.77
C LEU A 168 24.98 -11.85 11.60
N PRO A 169 25.25 -12.66 10.56
CA PRO A 169 24.30 -12.98 9.54
C PRO A 169 23.00 -13.54 10.09
N GLU A 170 23.08 -14.52 11.00
CA GLU A 170 21.93 -15.16 11.62
C GLU A 170 21.07 -14.15 12.39
N LEU A 171 21.70 -13.22 13.11
CA LEU A 171 21.01 -12.18 13.87
C LEU A 171 20.30 -11.17 12.96
N ILE A 172 20.95 -10.77 11.87
CA ILE A 172 20.36 -9.85 10.85
C ILE A 172 19.23 -10.56 10.09
N GLU A 173 19.39 -11.84 9.77
CA GLU A 173 18.34 -12.64 9.13
C GLU A 173 17.14 -12.83 10.08
N ALA A 174 17.37 -13.14 11.35
CA ALA A 174 16.31 -13.23 12.33
C ALA A 174 15.54 -11.92 12.51
N LEU A 175 16.22 -10.77 12.41
CA LEU A 175 15.59 -9.46 12.43
C LEU A 175 14.76 -9.21 11.15
N ASN A 176 15.31 -9.52 9.98
CA ASN A 176 14.62 -9.38 8.70
C ASN A 176 13.45 -10.38 8.54
N GLY A 177 13.49 -11.50 9.26
CA GLY A 177 12.38 -12.45 9.34
C GLY A 177 11.19 -11.97 10.18
N GLN A 178 11.32 -10.86 10.92
CA GLN A 178 10.20 -10.27 11.64
C GLN A 178 9.26 -9.55 10.66
N SER A 179 7.96 -9.76 10.79
CA SER A 179 6.96 -9.19 9.87
C SER A 179 6.97 -7.66 9.78
N PHE A 180 7.40 -6.97 10.83
CA PHE A 180 7.52 -5.51 10.83
C PHE A 180 8.76 -4.99 10.09
N CYS A 181 9.79 -5.81 9.88
CA CYS A 181 11.07 -5.45 9.28
C CYS A 181 11.13 -5.94 7.83
N GLN A 182 11.21 -5.02 6.90
CA GLN A 182 11.45 -5.36 5.50
C GLN A 182 12.94 -5.55 5.22
N THR A 183 13.77 -4.65 5.77
CA THR A 183 15.22 -4.72 5.64
C THR A 183 15.91 -4.10 6.83
N SER A 184 17.10 -4.59 7.17
CA SER A 184 17.96 -3.98 8.16
C SER A 184 19.37 -3.80 7.61
N THR A 185 20.06 -2.73 8.01
CA THR A 185 21.41 -2.40 7.59
C THR A 185 22.22 -1.94 8.79
N LEU A 186 23.38 -2.53 9.01
CA LEU A 186 24.30 -2.15 10.06
C LEU A 186 25.39 -1.24 9.50
N PHE A 187 25.62 -0.09 10.13
CA PHE A 187 26.66 0.87 9.79
C PHE A 187 27.71 0.92 10.87
N MET A 188 28.98 0.98 10.46
CA MET A 188 30.13 1.17 11.34
C MET A 188 31.06 2.25 10.76
N ALA A 189 31.76 2.98 11.63
CA ALA A 189 32.75 3.97 11.20
C ALA A 189 34.02 3.29 10.65
N ASP A 190 34.62 3.87 9.65
CA ASP A 190 35.99 3.51 9.24
C ASP A 190 36.97 4.08 10.29
N PRO A 191 37.87 3.28 10.85
CA PRO A 191 38.80 3.75 11.87
C PRO A 191 39.87 4.71 11.32
N ALA A 192 40.11 4.71 10.01
CA ALA A 192 41.14 5.50 9.35
C ALA A 192 40.60 6.79 8.71
N ASP A 193 39.33 6.81 8.31
CA ASP A 193 38.75 7.92 7.54
C ASP A 193 37.30 8.20 7.96
N PRO A 194 37.02 9.33 8.62
CA PRO A 194 35.67 9.68 9.08
C PRO A 194 34.69 9.98 7.92
N ALA A 195 35.17 10.20 6.68
CA ALA A 195 34.34 10.39 5.50
C ALA A 195 33.86 9.05 4.90
N VAL A 196 34.27 7.94 5.47
CA VAL A 196 33.99 6.59 4.99
C VAL A 196 33.21 5.82 6.05
N LEU A 197 32.20 5.13 5.61
CA LEU A 197 31.42 4.21 6.42
C LEU A 197 31.53 2.79 5.88
N TRP A 198 31.39 1.84 6.78
CA TRP A 198 31.18 0.45 6.44
C TRP A 198 29.71 0.10 6.66
N ARG A 199 29.10 -0.59 5.72
CA ARG A 199 27.77 -1.15 5.87
C ARG A 199 27.83 -2.67 5.77
N TYR A 200 27.08 -3.33 6.62
CA TYR A 200 26.75 -4.73 6.46
C TYR A 200 25.45 -4.79 5.68
N PRO A 201 25.43 -5.40 4.47
CA PRO A 201 24.31 -5.33 3.56
C PRO A 201 23.07 -6.03 4.13
N ASN A 202 21.95 -5.64 3.59
CA ASN A 202 20.65 -6.08 3.97
C ASN A 202 20.35 -7.52 3.47
N GLY A 203 19.38 -8.19 4.14
CA GLY A 203 19.09 -9.61 3.97
C GLY A 203 18.65 -10.09 2.58
N TYR A 204 18.42 -9.21 1.60
CA TYR A 204 18.16 -9.66 0.22
C TYR A 204 19.40 -10.25 -0.46
N THR A 205 20.59 -9.86 -0.04
CA THR A 205 21.87 -10.41 -0.52
C THR A 205 22.34 -11.63 0.27
N LEU A 206 21.65 -12.00 1.36
CA LEU A 206 22.05 -13.08 2.27
C LEU A 206 21.83 -14.51 1.73
N ARG A 207 21.21 -14.69 0.56
CA ARG A 207 20.94 -16.02 -0.01
C ARG A 207 22.07 -16.62 -0.83
N GLY A 208 23.22 -15.97 -0.90
CA GLY A 208 24.43 -16.51 -1.54
C GLY A 208 25.08 -17.59 -0.66
N THR A 209 25.24 -18.81 -1.19
CA THR A 209 26.05 -19.88 -0.58
C THR A 209 27.49 -19.79 -1.08
N GLY A 210 28.45 -19.84 -0.18
CA GLY A 210 29.88 -19.85 -0.53
C GLY A 210 30.50 -18.44 -0.56
N ASP A 211 31.24 -18.09 -1.63
CA ASP A 211 31.93 -16.80 -1.78
C ASP A 211 30.99 -15.56 -1.81
N ASP A 212 29.68 -15.78 -1.96
CA ASP A 212 28.63 -14.75 -1.95
C ASP A 212 28.09 -14.46 -0.54
N ALA A 213 28.72 -14.95 0.53
CA ALA A 213 28.33 -14.61 1.89
C ALA A 213 28.37 -13.08 2.09
N PRO A 214 27.41 -12.48 2.82
CA PRO A 214 27.38 -11.04 3.02
C PRO A 214 28.64 -10.56 3.72
N LYS A 215 29.26 -9.54 3.15
CA LYS A 215 30.54 -8.95 3.61
C LYS A 215 30.31 -7.48 3.94
N PHE A 216 31.11 -6.93 4.83
CA PHE A 216 31.14 -5.47 5.02
C PHE A 216 31.57 -4.78 3.73
N GLU A 217 30.80 -3.79 3.31
CA GLU A 217 31.07 -2.95 2.16
C GLU A 217 31.50 -1.56 2.62
N ARG A 218 32.57 -1.05 2.04
CA ARG A 218 33.05 0.32 2.28
C ARG A 218 32.40 1.29 1.32
N PHE A 219 31.91 2.43 1.81
CA PHE A 219 31.33 3.46 0.96
C PHE A 219 31.59 4.87 1.51
N PHE A 220 31.53 5.87 0.61
CA PHE A 220 31.67 7.26 1.00
C PHE A 220 30.34 7.86 1.47
N VAL A 221 30.42 8.73 2.46
CA VAL A 221 29.28 9.52 2.93
C VAL A 221 28.80 10.46 1.83
N ALA A 222 27.65 10.17 1.22
CA ALA A 222 27.16 10.88 0.04
C ALA A 222 25.90 11.73 0.28
N ASN A 223 25.04 11.32 1.20
CA ASN A 223 23.73 11.96 1.42
C ASN A 223 23.55 12.38 2.89
N ASP A 224 22.45 13.07 3.17
CA ASP A 224 22.15 13.59 4.51
C ASP A 224 21.96 12.48 5.55
N ILE A 225 21.42 11.33 5.14
CA ILE A 225 21.24 10.17 6.01
C ILE A 225 22.61 9.59 6.40
N ASP A 226 23.50 9.43 5.42
CA ASP A 226 24.86 8.91 5.68
C ASP A 226 25.64 9.85 6.59
N ARG A 227 25.48 11.18 6.39
CA ARG A 227 26.06 12.20 7.27
C ARG A 227 25.54 12.12 8.69
N ALA A 228 24.23 11.96 8.86
CA ALA A 228 23.61 11.79 10.17
C ALA A 228 24.10 10.51 10.87
N VAL A 229 24.25 9.42 10.13
CA VAL A 229 24.84 8.18 10.66
C VAL A 229 26.30 8.36 11.06
N ALA A 230 27.10 9.04 10.23
CA ALA A 230 28.51 9.35 10.55
C ALA A 230 28.64 10.24 11.80
N GLN A 231 27.79 11.26 11.93
CA GLN A 231 27.71 12.11 13.12
C GLN A 231 27.35 11.30 14.36
N ALA A 232 26.36 10.41 14.28
CA ALA A 232 26.00 9.54 15.38
C ALA A 232 27.17 8.64 15.81
N LEU A 233 27.89 8.06 14.86
CA LEU A 233 29.08 7.24 15.11
C LEU A 233 30.22 8.03 15.76
N SER A 234 30.31 9.34 15.51
CA SER A 234 31.26 10.23 16.18
C SER A 234 30.82 10.69 17.59
N GLY A 235 29.59 10.37 17.99
CA GLY A 235 29.05 10.66 19.34
C GLY A 235 27.87 11.61 19.38
N ASP A 236 27.53 12.32 18.30
CA ASP A 236 26.36 13.19 18.22
C ASP A 236 25.13 12.42 17.75
N THR A 237 24.26 12.05 18.69
CA THR A 237 23.06 11.26 18.42
C THR A 237 21.80 12.10 18.15
N ALA A 238 21.88 13.42 18.19
CA ALA A 238 20.70 14.30 18.06
C ALA A 238 19.96 14.06 16.71
N TRP A 239 20.70 13.82 15.65
CA TRP A 239 20.13 13.50 14.33
C TRP A 239 19.40 12.15 14.29
N ILE A 240 19.86 11.15 15.05
CA ILE A 240 19.18 9.85 15.17
C ILE A 240 17.78 10.04 15.78
N ASP A 241 17.66 10.83 16.81
CA ASP A 241 16.37 11.12 17.43
C ASP A 241 15.44 11.87 16.47
N GLN A 242 15.98 12.82 15.71
CA GLN A 242 15.24 13.52 14.66
C GLN A 242 14.78 12.56 13.56
N MET A 243 15.65 11.69 13.04
CA MET A 243 15.30 10.68 12.03
C MET A 243 14.26 9.69 12.55
N ASN A 244 14.37 9.26 13.80
CA ASN A 244 13.36 8.40 14.43
C ASN A 244 12.02 9.11 14.62
N GLY A 245 11.99 10.44 14.69
CA GLY A 245 10.80 11.28 14.70
C GLY A 245 10.18 11.54 13.32
N ALA A 246 10.93 11.30 12.23
CA ALA A 246 10.47 11.55 10.87
C ALA A 246 9.26 10.69 10.49
N PRO A 247 8.36 11.17 9.59
CA PRO A 247 7.15 10.44 9.19
C PRO A 247 7.45 9.39 8.10
N ASP A 248 8.43 8.54 8.36
CA ASP A 248 8.86 7.43 7.49
C ASP A 248 8.97 6.12 8.27
N PHE A 249 9.04 4.99 7.54
CA PHE A 249 9.19 3.65 8.12
C PHE A 249 10.65 3.29 8.38
N ASN A 250 11.47 4.25 8.79
CA ASN A 250 12.83 4.00 9.25
C ASN A 250 12.90 4.08 10.77
N TRP A 251 13.72 3.21 11.35
CA TRP A 251 14.12 3.24 12.76
C TRP A 251 15.63 3.07 12.86
N TYR A 252 16.28 3.91 13.63
CA TYR A 252 17.72 3.87 13.84
C TYR A 252 18.02 3.57 15.30
N GLN A 253 18.87 2.59 15.52
CA GLN A 253 19.32 2.18 16.85
C GLN A 253 20.82 2.35 16.96
N VAL A 254 21.24 3.14 17.92
CA VAL A 254 22.66 3.30 18.27
C VAL A 254 23.08 2.10 19.13
N ILE A 255 24.21 1.49 18.77
CA ILE A 255 24.79 0.35 19.48
C ILE A 255 26.11 0.79 20.11
N ARG A 256 26.21 0.59 21.42
CA ARG A 256 27.38 1.00 22.23
C ARG A 256 28.15 -0.22 22.65
N ASP A 257 29.45 -0.05 22.92
CA ASP A 257 30.26 -1.08 23.58
C ASP A 257 30.15 -0.96 25.11
N GLY A 258 30.76 -1.91 25.81
CA GLY A 258 30.79 -1.90 27.30
C GLY A 258 31.43 -0.67 27.93
N SER A 259 32.14 0.16 27.17
CA SER A 259 32.68 1.46 27.61
C SER A 259 31.72 2.63 27.35
N GLY A 260 30.59 2.40 26.73
CA GLY A 260 29.60 3.40 26.32
C GLY A 260 29.92 4.10 25.00
N LYS A 261 31.01 3.74 24.33
CA LYS A 261 31.36 4.28 22.99
C LYS A 261 30.44 3.70 21.92
N ILE A 262 29.99 4.58 21.02
CA ILE A 262 29.17 4.16 19.88
C ILE A 262 30.05 3.39 18.89
N ARG A 263 29.66 2.17 18.55
CA ARG A 263 30.38 1.26 17.65
C ARG A 263 29.66 1.08 16.34
N ALA A 264 28.32 1.12 16.37
CA ALA A 264 27.52 0.90 15.19
C ALA A 264 26.17 1.65 15.28
N VAL A 265 25.56 1.85 14.13
CA VAL A 265 24.16 2.28 13.98
C VAL A 265 23.43 1.23 13.16
N LEU A 266 22.37 0.67 13.69
CA LEU A 266 21.48 -0.24 12.98
C LEU A 266 20.30 0.54 12.45
N LYS A 267 20.09 0.50 11.14
CA LYS A 267 18.88 0.99 10.47
C LYS A 267 17.94 -0.17 10.24
N VAL A 268 16.70 -0.02 10.62
CA VAL A 268 15.60 -0.93 10.29
C VAL A 268 14.61 -0.20 9.40
N PHE A 269 14.30 -0.77 8.26
CA PHE A 269 13.25 -0.28 7.37
C PHE A 269 12.03 -1.16 7.52
N GLY A 270 10.92 -0.55 7.91
CA GLY A 270 9.63 -1.24 8.09
C GLY A 270 8.93 -1.46 6.76
N ASN A 271 8.06 -2.46 6.72
CA ASN A 271 7.19 -2.70 5.58
C ASN A 271 6.02 -1.71 5.60
N PRO A 272 5.94 -0.70 4.72
CA PRO A 272 4.83 0.25 4.68
C PRO A 272 3.50 -0.40 4.31
N ASN A 273 3.54 -1.59 3.68
CA ASN A 273 2.36 -2.33 3.23
C ASN A 273 1.88 -3.35 4.27
N GLU A 274 2.62 -3.52 5.39
CA GLU A 274 2.20 -4.40 6.49
C GLU A 274 1.01 -3.80 7.23
N SER A 275 0.01 -4.62 7.55
CA SER A 275 -1.21 -4.12 8.20
C SER A 275 -1.00 -3.68 9.65
N TYR A 276 -0.02 -4.25 10.34
CA TYR A 276 0.28 -4.04 11.77
C TYR A 276 -0.93 -4.22 12.71
N ARG A 277 -2.05 -4.78 12.23
CA ARG A 277 -3.29 -4.91 13.03
C ARG A 277 -3.10 -5.82 14.23
N ASP A 278 -2.40 -6.92 14.05
CA ASP A 278 -2.14 -7.89 15.11
C ASP A 278 -1.29 -7.26 16.22
N TYR A 279 -0.35 -6.40 15.84
CA TYR A 279 0.48 -5.65 16.77
C TYR A 279 -0.28 -4.53 17.49
N GLN A 280 -1.28 -3.92 16.84
CA GLN A 280 -2.11 -2.90 17.49
C GLN A 280 -2.86 -3.46 18.70
N ALA A 281 -3.41 -4.66 18.59
CA ALA A 281 -4.09 -5.34 19.69
C ALA A 281 -3.15 -5.60 20.87
N VAL A 282 -1.91 -6.03 20.58
CA VAL A 282 -0.87 -6.26 21.60
C VAL A 282 -0.44 -4.95 22.25
N ALA A 283 -0.20 -3.90 21.47
CA ALA A 283 0.19 -2.59 21.97
C ALA A 283 -0.89 -1.94 22.86
N GLN A 284 -2.16 -2.07 22.48
CA GLN A 284 -3.30 -1.58 23.28
C GLN A 284 -3.45 -2.38 24.58
N ALA A 285 -3.27 -3.69 24.55
CA ALA A 285 -3.30 -4.53 25.74
C ALA A 285 -2.16 -4.18 26.72
N ALA A 286 -0.95 -3.90 26.20
CA ALA A 286 0.20 -3.48 26.99
C ALA A 286 0.00 -2.08 27.60
N ALA A 287 -0.61 -1.15 26.86
CA ALA A 287 -0.94 0.18 27.37
C ALA A 287 -1.98 0.15 28.50
N LYS A 288 -3.01 -0.70 28.37
CA LYS A 288 -4.03 -0.90 29.42
C LYS A 288 -3.50 -1.54 30.69
N ARG A 289 -2.41 -2.31 30.62
CA ARG A 289 -1.77 -2.91 31.80
C ARG A 289 -0.88 -1.92 32.58
N LYS A 290 -0.50 -0.80 31.95
CA LYS A 290 0.34 0.23 32.57
C LYS A 290 -0.45 1.42 33.13
N ALA A 291 -1.74 1.52 32.80
CA ALA A 291 -2.68 2.48 33.36
C ALA A 291 -3.48 1.87 34.52
#